data_cf001cec0a646d02d8220f97195a1458
#
_entry.id   cf001cec0a646d02d8220f97195a1458
#
_cell.length_a   1.000
_cell.length_b   1.000
_cell.length_c   1.000
_cell.angle_alpha   90.00
_cell.angle_beta   90.00
_cell.angle_gamma   90.00
#
_symmetry.space_group_name_H-M   'P 1'
#
loop_
_entity.id
_entity.type
_entity.pdbx_description
1 polymer ?
#
loop_
_entity_poly.entity_id
_entity_poly.type
_entity_poly.pdbx_seq_one_letter_code
_entity_poly.pdbx_strand_id
1 'polypeptide(L)'
;VKLIHSYHKEAVFHRAFDITPNLEESIQTLISLHVDRVLTSGGEATAIKGQETIKYLQEHFGSHIEILAGCGINADNALEFKKYTHVKQLHSSCKSYKIDATTSNGKVSYGYYHDNEMKYEVVNCDQVSKLIHNTQ
;
A
#
# COMPACT_ATOMS: atom_id res chain seq x y z
N VAL A 1 -10.89 -16.00 -5.21
CA VAL A 1 -10.39 -15.58 -6.54
C VAL A 1 -11.38 -15.96 -7.63
N LYS A 2 -11.75 -17.24 -7.84
CA LYS A 2 -12.66 -17.68 -8.93
C LYS A 2 -13.95 -16.85 -9.02
N LEU A 3 -14.62 -16.58 -7.90
CA LEU A 3 -15.83 -15.74 -7.87
C LEU A 3 -15.55 -14.29 -8.32
N ILE A 4 -14.43 -13.71 -7.91
CA ILE A 4 -14.01 -12.37 -8.32
C ILE A 4 -13.81 -12.31 -9.82
N HIS A 5 -13.09 -13.28 -10.38
CA HIS A 5 -12.82 -13.38 -11.82
C HIS A 5 -14.08 -13.63 -12.65
N SER A 6 -15.08 -14.37 -12.12
CA SER A 6 -16.36 -14.56 -12.82
C SER A 6 -17.15 -13.25 -13.04
N TYR A 7 -16.82 -12.21 -12.27
CA TYR A 7 -17.35 -10.85 -12.47
C TYR A 7 -16.37 -9.91 -13.18
N HIS A 8 -15.34 -10.42 -13.84
CA HIS A 8 -14.30 -9.64 -14.55
C HIS A 8 -13.62 -8.61 -13.64
N LYS A 9 -13.36 -9.00 -12.39
CA LYS A 9 -12.66 -8.17 -11.38
C LYS A 9 -11.35 -8.82 -10.99
N GLU A 10 -10.40 -7.99 -10.53
CA GLU A 10 -9.10 -8.43 -10.04
C GLU A 10 -9.13 -8.72 -8.54
N ALA A 11 -8.43 -9.78 -8.13
CA ALA A 11 -8.21 -10.13 -6.73
C ALA A 11 -6.90 -9.51 -6.24
N VAL A 12 -6.98 -8.69 -5.19
CA VAL A 12 -5.81 -8.07 -4.57
C VAL A 12 -5.59 -8.64 -3.17
N PHE A 13 -4.40 -9.18 -2.90
CA PHE A 13 -4.02 -9.61 -1.56
C PHE A 13 -3.38 -8.44 -0.80
N HIS A 14 -3.75 -8.27 0.45
CA HIS A 14 -3.33 -7.14 1.27
C HIS A 14 -2.02 -7.39 2.03
N ARG A 15 -1.61 -6.42 2.86
CA ARG A 15 -0.34 -6.44 3.61
C ARG A 15 -0.19 -7.53 4.68
N ALA A 16 -1.16 -8.43 4.88
CA ALA A 16 -0.90 -9.66 5.63
C ALA A 16 0.21 -10.51 4.98
N PHE A 17 0.50 -10.29 3.71
CA PHE A 17 1.67 -10.80 3.02
C PHE A 17 2.97 -10.47 3.76
N ASP A 18 3.12 -9.23 4.24
CA ASP A 18 4.36 -8.72 4.85
C ASP A 18 4.72 -9.38 6.19
N ILE A 19 3.78 -10.08 6.83
CA ILE A 19 4.02 -10.77 8.12
C ILE A 19 4.13 -12.29 7.97
N THR A 20 4.16 -12.80 6.75
CA THR A 20 4.38 -14.24 6.50
C THR A 20 5.85 -14.61 6.75
N PRO A 21 6.13 -15.84 7.19
CA PRO A 21 7.50 -16.25 7.53
C PRO A 21 8.46 -16.26 6.34
N ASN A 22 7.93 -16.49 5.13
CA ASN A 22 8.70 -16.55 3.89
C ASN A 22 7.91 -15.89 2.76
N LEU A 23 8.37 -14.70 2.33
CA LEU A 23 7.68 -13.92 1.29
C LEU A 23 7.74 -14.60 -0.09
N GLU A 24 8.81 -15.34 -0.39
CA GLU A 24 8.95 -16.05 -1.66
C GLU A 24 7.95 -17.21 -1.77
N GLU A 25 7.84 -18.06 -0.74
CA GLU A 25 6.82 -19.11 -0.70
C GLU A 25 5.39 -18.53 -0.75
N SER A 26 5.20 -17.41 -0.07
CA SER A 26 3.91 -16.74 0.00
C SER A 26 3.50 -16.18 -1.37
N ILE A 27 4.41 -15.54 -2.11
CA ILE A 27 4.08 -15.02 -3.44
C ILE A 27 3.83 -16.15 -4.44
N GLN A 28 4.58 -17.24 -4.39
CA GLN A 28 4.34 -18.43 -5.20
C GLN A 28 2.96 -19.03 -4.91
N THR A 29 2.55 -19.05 -3.65
CA THR A 29 1.20 -19.47 -3.25
C THR A 29 0.13 -18.55 -3.85
N LEU A 30 0.30 -17.22 -3.78
CA LEU A 30 -0.64 -16.26 -4.37
C LEU A 30 -0.75 -16.44 -5.89
N ILE A 31 0.37 -16.65 -6.58
CA ILE A 31 0.40 -16.94 -8.02
C ILE A 31 -0.37 -18.23 -8.33
N SER A 32 -0.15 -19.31 -7.58
CA SER A 32 -0.86 -20.59 -7.76
C SER A 32 -2.37 -20.48 -7.54
N LEU A 33 -2.79 -19.54 -6.70
CA LEU A 33 -4.20 -19.20 -6.42
C LEU A 33 -4.79 -18.22 -7.45
N HIS A 34 -4.00 -17.80 -8.45
CA HIS A 34 -4.38 -16.82 -9.46
C HIS A 34 -4.79 -15.46 -8.85
N VAL A 35 -4.09 -15.01 -7.82
CA VAL A 35 -4.23 -13.65 -7.29
C VAL A 35 -3.57 -12.71 -8.30
N ASP A 36 -4.24 -11.62 -8.65
CA ASP A 36 -3.77 -10.70 -9.70
C ASP A 36 -2.72 -9.72 -9.18
N ARG A 37 -2.84 -9.32 -7.91
CA ARG A 37 -1.98 -8.28 -7.33
C ARG A 37 -1.74 -8.51 -5.83
N VAL A 38 -0.55 -8.15 -5.36
CA VAL A 38 -0.20 -8.16 -3.93
C VAL A 38 0.25 -6.79 -3.46
N LEU A 39 -0.40 -6.26 -2.40
CA LEU A 39 0.02 -5.04 -1.72
C LEU A 39 1.08 -5.39 -0.68
N THR A 40 2.25 -4.79 -0.81
CA THR A 40 3.39 -5.10 0.06
C THR A 40 4.23 -3.87 0.41
N SER A 41 4.89 -3.92 1.55
CA SER A 41 6.00 -3.04 1.92
C SER A 41 7.34 -3.79 1.96
N GLY A 42 7.40 -5.00 1.38
CA GLY A 42 8.60 -5.82 1.34
C GLY A 42 8.95 -6.49 2.68
N GLY A 43 7.94 -6.76 3.53
CA GLY A 43 8.13 -7.34 4.86
C GLY A 43 8.67 -6.34 5.90
N GLU A 44 8.70 -5.06 5.57
CA GLU A 44 9.23 -3.99 6.42
C GLU A 44 8.14 -3.01 6.87
N ALA A 45 8.46 -2.16 7.84
CA ALA A 45 7.53 -1.15 8.35
C ALA A 45 7.06 -0.16 7.27
N THR A 46 7.92 0.13 6.28
CA THR A 46 7.59 0.98 5.12
C THR A 46 8.17 0.39 3.84
N ALA A 47 7.57 0.71 2.69
CA ALA A 47 8.07 0.29 1.38
C ALA A 47 9.50 0.78 1.12
N ILE A 48 9.86 1.97 1.61
CA ILE A 48 11.22 2.51 1.47
C ILE A 48 12.25 1.63 2.18
N LYS A 49 11.93 1.13 3.38
CA LYS A 49 12.82 0.19 4.09
C LYS A 49 12.90 -1.17 3.41
N GLY A 50 11.77 -1.63 2.85
CA GLY A 50 11.68 -2.91 2.14
C GLY A 50 11.99 -2.84 0.64
N GLN A 51 12.56 -1.76 0.14
CA GLN A 51 12.76 -1.54 -1.30
C GLN A 51 13.62 -2.62 -1.97
N GLU A 52 14.61 -3.17 -1.29
CA GLU A 52 15.43 -4.28 -1.81
C GLU A 52 14.59 -5.54 -2.05
N THR A 53 13.78 -5.89 -1.05
CA THR A 53 12.86 -7.03 -1.17
C THR A 53 11.81 -6.79 -2.25
N ILE A 54 11.24 -5.58 -2.33
CA ILE A 54 10.25 -5.24 -3.36
C ILE A 54 10.87 -5.32 -4.75
N LYS A 55 12.10 -4.84 -4.93
CA LYS A 55 12.85 -4.97 -6.17
C LYS A 55 13.03 -6.44 -6.55
N TYR A 56 13.50 -7.26 -5.61
CA TYR A 56 13.66 -8.70 -5.80
C TYR A 56 12.34 -9.36 -6.24
N LEU A 57 11.24 -9.08 -5.55
CA LEU A 57 9.92 -9.62 -5.89
C LEU A 57 9.47 -9.17 -7.28
N GLN A 58 9.70 -7.90 -7.64
CA GLN A 58 9.35 -7.37 -8.96
C GLN A 58 10.17 -8.05 -10.06
N GLU A 59 11.47 -8.24 -9.87
CA GLU A 59 12.36 -8.84 -10.87
C GLU A 59 12.03 -10.34 -11.09
N HIS A 60 11.70 -11.08 -10.03
CA HIS A 60 11.51 -12.53 -10.12
C HIS A 60 10.05 -12.95 -10.36
N PHE A 61 9.09 -12.19 -9.86
CA PHE A 61 7.67 -12.58 -9.88
C PHE A 61 6.75 -11.57 -10.57
N GLY A 62 7.22 -10.36 -10.89
CA GLY A 62 6.41 -9.28 -11.47
C GLY A 62 5.84 -9.57 -12.86
N SER A 63 6.25 -10.66 -13.53
CA SER A 63 5.63 -11.16 -14.75
C SER A 63 4.41 -12.07 -14.50
N HIS A 64 4.23 -12.55 -13.28
CA HIS A 64 3.19 -13.50 -12.88
C HIS A 64 2.14 -12.91 -11.95
N ILE A 65 2.50 -11.90 -11.17
CA ILE A 65 1.62 -11.19 -10.24
C ILE A 65 2.05 -9.72 -10.17
N GLU A 66 1.10 -8.80 -10.17
CA GLU A 66 1.40 -7.38 -10.05
C GLU A 66 1.86 -7.01 -8.62
N ILE A 67 3.03 -6.38 -8.51
CA ILE A 67 3.55 -5.89 -7.23
C ILE A 67 3.05 -4.46 -7.00
N LEU A 68 2.17 -4.27 -6.03
CA LEU A 68 1.65 -2.98 -5.62
C LEU A 68 2.40 -2.54 -4.36
N ALA A 69 3.37 -1.64 -4.51
CA ALA A 69 4.15 -1.17 -3.38
C ALA A 69 3.40 -0.10 -2.58
N GLY A 70 3.33 -0.26 -1.27
CA GLY A 70 2.62 0.69 -0.38
C GLY A 70 3.18 0.75 1.02
N CYS A 71 2.63 1.66 1.80
CA CYS A 71 3.08 2.06 3.13
C CYS A 71 4.28 3.03 3.10
N GLY A 72 4.00 4.31 3.33
CA GLY A 72 4.99 5.37 3.37
C GLY A 72 5.37 5.96 2.00
N ILE A 73 4.70 5.54 0.92
CA ILE A 73 4.84 6.15 -0.40
C ILE A 73 4.11 7.50 -0.41
N ASN A 74 4.78 8.53 -0.94
CA ASN A 74 4.27 9.89 -1.11
C ASN A 74 4.91 10.56 -2.33
N ALA A 75 4.51 11.80 -2.64
CA ALA A 75 4.98 12.51 -3.82
C ALA A 75 6.49 12.76 -3.84
N ASP A 76 7.15 12.82 -2.68
CA ASP A 76 8.57 13.16 -2.58
C ASP A 76 9.48 11.94 -2.82
N ASN A 77 8.99 10.72 -2.54
CA ASN A 77 9.79 9.50 -2.65
C ASN A 77 9.36 8.56 -3.79
N ALA A 78 8.16 8.74 -4.32
CA ALA A 78 7.56 7.80 -5.26
C ALA A 78 8.37 7.59 -6.56
N LEU A 79 8.91 8.67 -7.14
CA LEU A 79 9.64 8.60 -8.41
C LEU A 79 10.96 7.83 -8.27
N GLU A 80 11.74 8.14 -7.25
CA GLU A 80 13.02 7.44 -7.00
C GLU A 80 12.78 5.98 -6.64
N PHE A 81 11.78 5.73 -5.78
CA PHE A 81 11.37 4.39 -5.41
C PHE A 81 10.95 3.56 -6.63
N LYS A 82 10.11 4.11 -7.51
CA LYS A 82 9.66 3.45 -8.75
C LYS A 82 10.83 3.14 -9.69
N LYS A 83 11.74 4.08 -9.85
CA LYS A 83 12.95 3.89 -10.66
C LYS A 83 13.87 2.80 -10.12
N TYR A 84 13.98 2.72 -8.78
CA TYR A 84 14.85 1.74 -8.13
C TYR A 84 14.26 0.32 -8.15
N THR A 85 12.97 0.20 -7.84
CA THR A 85 12.29 -1.10 -7.67
C THR A 85 11.69 -1.65 -8.95
N HIS A 86 11.53 -0.82 -9.99
CA HIS A 86 10.88 -1.13 -11.25
C HIS A 86 9.40 -1.55 -11.12
N VAL A 87 8.76 -1.30 -9.97
CA VAL A 87 7.31 -1.56 -9.82
C VAL A 87 6.51 -0.64 -10.72
N LYS A 88 5.40 -1.16 -11.24
CA LYS A 88 4.51 -0.40 -12.13
C LYS A 88 3.44 0.37 -11.36
N GLN A 89 3.08 -0.11 -10.17
CA GLN A 89 2.00 0.44 -9.36
C GLN A 89 2.46 0.83 -7.97
N LEU A 90 1.93 1.92 -7.48
CA LEU A 90 2.17 2.46 -6.14
C LEU A 90 0.85 2.69 -5.42
N HIS A 91 0.85 2.47 -4.11
CA HIS A 91 -0.26 2.75 -3.23
C HIS A 91 0.13 3.81 -2.21
N SER A 92 -0.67 4.87 -2.12
CA SER A 92 -0.51 5.93 -1.12
C SER A 92 -1.86 6.35 -0.56
N SER A 93 -1.93 6.63 0.72
CA SER A 93 -3.11 7.23 1.34
C SER A 93 -3.26 8.71 0.99
N CYS A 94 -2.20 9.39 0.55
CA CYS A 94 -2.16 10.83 0.28
C CYS A 94 -2.85 11.62 1.40
N LYS A 95 -2.63 11.24 2.66
CA LYS A 95 -3.40 11.70 3.79
C LYS A 95 -3.01 13.08 4.28
N SER A 96 -3.99 13.80 4.73
CA SER A 96 -3.86 14.93 5.64
C SER A 96 -4.86 14.78 6.79
N TYR A 97 -4.97 15.79 7.63
CA TYR A 97 -5.76 15.70 8.84
C TYR A 97 -6.73 16.88 8.95
N LYS A 98 -7.90 16.60 9.45
CA LYS A 98 -8.89 17.61 9.85
C LYS A 98 -9.24 17.42 11.32
N ILE A 99 -9.79 18.48 11.92
CA ILE A 99 -10.31 18.48 13.28
C ILE A 99 -11.83 18.43 13.21
N ASP A 100 -12.43 17.51 13.95
CA ASP A 100 -13.87 17.39 14.13
C ASP A 100 -14.17 17.28 15.63
N ALA A 101 -14.79 18.31 16.18
CA ALA A 101 -15.15 18.36 17.59
C ALA A 101 -16.22 17.35 18.01
N THR A 102 -16.88 16.70 17.04
CA THR A 102 -17.92 15.70 17.32
C THR A 102 -17.36 14.32 17.61
N THR A 103 -16.06 14.07 17.38
CA THR A 103 -15.41 12.77 17.61
C THR A 103 -15.16 12.47 19.08
N SER A 104 -15.23 13.47 19.96
CA SER A 104 -15.06 13.28 21.39
C SER A 104 -15.94 14.26 22.19
N ASN A 105 -16.50 13.79 23.31
CA ASN A 105 -17.23 14.62 24.26
C ASN A 105 -16.52 14.74 25.63
N GLY A 106 -15.24 14.35 25.69
CA GLY A 106 -14.44 14.33 26.91
C GLY A 106 -14.67 13.12 27.83
N LYS A 107 -15.71 12.34 27.60
CA LYS A 107 -15.98 11.08 28.33
C LYS A 107 -15.88 9.87 27.43
N VAL A 108 -16.29 10.01 26.18
CA VAL A 108 -16.23 8.98 25.12
C VAL A 108 -15.54 9.59 23.92
N SER A 109 -14.57 8.88 23.37
CA SER A 109 -13.85 9.29 22.17
C SER A 109 -13.92 8.19 21.11
N TYR A 110 -14.17 8.58 19.86
CA TYR A 110 -13.98 7.79 18.64
C TYR A 110 -12.72 8.20 17.88
N GLY A 111 -11.88 9.06 18.50
CA GLY A 111 -10.62 9.50 17.92
C GLY A 111 -9.62 8.35 17.81
N TYR A 112 -9.01 8.21 16.63
CA TYR A 112 -7.96 7.21 16.38
C TYR A 112 -6.60 7.63 16.97
N TYR A 113 -6.36 8.94 17.08
CA TYR A 113 -5.10 9.50 17.54
C TYR A 113 -5.18 9.91 18.99
N HIS A 114 -4.38 9.29 19.86
CA HIS A 114 -4.35 9.58 21.30
C HIS A 114 -3.77 10.95 21.67
N ASP A 115 -2.98 11.55 20.76
CA ASP A 115 -2.44 12.90 20.91
C ASP A 115 -3.47 14.00 20.60
N ASN A 116 -4.46 13.68 19.78
CA ASN A 116 -5.58 14.55 19.46
C ASN A 116 -6.80 13.75 19.01
N GLU A 117 -7.70 13.49 19.95
CA GLU A 117 -8.91 12.67 19.73
C GLU A 117 -9.92 13.29 18.74
N MET A 118 -9.80 14.59 18.44
CA MET A 118 -10.63 15.24 17.43
C MET A 118 -10.03 15.18 16.03
N LYS A 119 -8.81 14.65 15.89
CA LYS A 119 -8.10 14.56 14.63
C LYS A 119 -8.49 13.30 13.86
N TYR A 120 -8.83 13.46 12.58
CA TYR A 120 -9.10 12.34 11.69
C TYR A 120 -8.40 12.51 10.34
N GLU A 121 -8.16 11.39 9.66
CA GLU A 121 -7.51 11.37 8.36
C GLU A 121 -8.49 11.70 7.23
N VAL A 122 -8.01 12.46 6.26
CA VAL A 122 -8.71 12.75 5.01
C VAL A 122 -7.73 12.65 3.84
N VAL A 123 -8.24 12.35 2.65
CA VAL A 123 -7.43 12.42 1.43
C VAL A 123 -7.17 13.88 1.06
N ASN A 124 -5.92 14.20 0.75
CA ASN A 124 -5.50 15.52 0.29
C ASN A 124 -5.33 15.51 -1.23
N CYS A 125 -6.18 16.27 -1.94
CA CYS A 125 -6.17 16.31 -3.40
C CYS A 125 -4.86 16.87 -3.97
N ASP A 126 -4.21 17.82 -3.29
CA ASP A 126 -2.93 18.37 -3.75
C ASP A 126 -1.81 17.33 -3.66
N GLN A 127 -1.81 16.49 -2.61
CA GLN A 127 -0.87 15.39 -2.51
C GLN A 127 -1.12 14.32 -3.57
N VAL A 128 -2.37 14.02 -3.89
CA VAL A 128 -2.72 13.12 -5.00
C VAL A 128 -2.20 13.68 -6.32
N SER A 129 -2.47 14.96 -6.60
CA SER A 129 -2.03 15.61 -7.84
C SER A 129 -0.50 15.64 -7.97
N LYS A 130 0.22 15.96 -6.88
CA LYS A 130 1.69 15.92 -6.85
C LYS A 130 2.23 14.51 -7.07
N LEU A 131 1.65 13.50 -6.43
CA LEU A 131 2.06 12.11 -6.59
C LEU A 131 1.92 11.67 -8.05
N ILE A 132 0.76 11.92 -8.67
CA ILE A 132 0.52 11.59 -10.07
C ILE A 132 1.52 12.31 -10.97
N HIS A 133 1.70 13.63 -10.80
CA HIS A 133 2.61 14.42 -11.62
C HIS A 133 4.06 13.93 -11.52
N ASN A 134 4.51 13.59 -10.32
CA ASN A 134 5.89 13.15 -10.08
C ASN A 134 6.17 11.71 -10.57
N THR A 135 5.16 10.91 -10.85
CA THR A 135 5.32 9.49 -11.24
C THR A 135 5.00 9.19 -12.69
N GLN A 136 4.58 10.18 -13.45
CA GLN A 136 4.43 10.11 -14.91
C GLN A 136 5.80 10.28 -15.59
#